data_ed8e50b9eb9b76415c9a2810056c9ed0
#
_entry.id   ed8e50b9eb9b76415c9a2810056c9ed0
#
_cell.length_a   1.000
_cell.length_b   1.000
_cell.length_c   1.000
_cell.angle_alpha   90.00
_cell.angle_beta   90.00
_cell.angle_gamma   90.00
#
_symmetry.space_group_name_H-M   'P 1'
#
loop_
_entity.id
_entity.type
_entity.pdbx_description
1 polymer ?
#
loop_
_entity_poly.entity_id
_entity_poly.type
_entity_poly.pdbx_seq_one_letter_code
_entity_poly.pdbx_strand_id
1 'polypeptide(L)'
;LVIEGETKSTHAWTEGATLEPLFKKYEHPLWKKIGDLATANGGHGGMDFIMLWRVITCLRQGEPLDQDVYDGTSWSVLIPLTEWSVAHRSQSVDVPDFTRGRWEKTAPLGIMT
;
A
#
# COMPACT_ATOMS: atom_id res chain seq x y z
N LEU A 1 9.12 3.71 -17.38
CA LEU A 1 8.57 2.43 -16.94
C LEU A 1 8.98 1.33 -17.94
N VAL A 2 9.50 0.22 -17.46
CA VAL A 2 9.81 -0.96 -18.29
C VAL A 2 9.01 -2.12 -17.73
N ILE A 3 8.20 -2.74 -18.58
CA ILE A 3 7.45 -3.96 -18.26
C ILE A 3 7.85 -4.99 -19.32
N GLU A 4 8.39 -6.11 -18.88
CA GLU A 4 8.85 -7.17 -19.77
C GLU A 4 7.72 -7.64 -20.70
N GLY A 5 8.01 -7.69 -22.00
CA GLY A 5 7.04 -8.07 -23.04
C GLY A 5 6.03 -6.99 -23.43
N GLU A 6 5.93 -5.86 -22.72
CA GLU A 6 4.94 -4.82 -23.00
C GLU A 6 5.51 -3.46 -23.35
N THR A 7 6.69 -3.13 -22.86
CA THR A 7 7.35 -1.85 -23.19
C THR A 7 8.69 -2.13 -23.85
N LYS A 8 9.04 -1.33 -24.84
CA LYS A 8 10.38 -1.39 -25.43
C LYS A 8 11.38 -0.81 -24.42
N SER A 9 12.47 -1.54 -24.17
CA SER A 9 13.58 -0.97 -23.41
C SER A 9 14.22 0.15 -24.22
N THR A 10 14.01 1.38 -23.75
CA THR A 10 14.65 2.57 -24.32
C THR A 10 15.25 3.35 -23.17
N HIS A 11 16.22 4.21 -23.46
CA HIS A 11 16.77 5.15 -22.48
C HIS A 11 15.81 6.33 -22.18
N ALA A 12 14.66 6.38 -22.84
CA ALA A 12 13.63 7.38 -22.63
C ALA A 12 12.54 6.88 -21.67
N TRP A 13 11.95 7.81 -20.91
CA TRP A 13 10.80 7.51 -20.08
C TRP A 13 9.57 7.24 -20.96
N THR A 14 8.78 6.25 -20.58
CA THR A 14 7.46 6.03 -21.19
C THR A 14 6.47 6.99 -20.55
N GLU A 15 5.84 7.85 -21.35
CA GLU A 15 4.96 8.92 -20.88
C GLU A 15 3.65 8.98 -21.68
N GLY A 16 2.69 9.70 -21.14
CA GLY A 16 1.46 10.09 -21.82
C GLY A 16 0.60 8.93 -22.28
N ALA A 17 0.09 9.03 -23.49
CA ALA A 17 -0.86 8.07 -24.06
C ALA A 17 -0.36 6.62 -24.12
N THR A 18 0.95 6.40 -24.08
CA THR A 18 1.54 5.06 -24.07
C THR A 18 1.35 4.34 -22.72
N LEU A 19 1.18 5.09 -21.62
CA LEU A 19 0.93 4.53 -20.28
C LEU A 19 -0.55 4.19 -20.05
N GLU A 20 -1.47 4.86 -20.70
CA GLU A 20 -2.91 4.69 -20.48
C GLU A 20 -3.39 3.23 -20.62
N PRO A 21 -3.01 2.47 -21.67
CA PRO A 21 -3.36 1.06 -21.78
C PRO A 21 -2.79 0.21 -20.64
N LEU A 22 -1.59 0.55 -20.16
CA LEU A 22 -0.94 -0.16 -19.06
C LEU A 22 -1.66 0.11 -17.74
N PHE A 23 -2.04 1.36 -17.48
CA PHE A 23 -2.84 1.69 -16.30
C PHE A 23 -4.16 0.92 -16.31
N LYS A 24 -4.90 0.91 -17.42
CA LYS A 24 -6.16 0.14 -17.54
C LYS A 24 -5.96 -1.36 -17.33
N LYS A 25 -4.87 -1.92 -17.84
CA LYS A 25 -4.57 -3.35 -17.73
C LYS A 25 -4.24 -3.75 -16.31
N TYR A 26 -3.39 -2.96 -15.63
CA TYR A 26 -2.85 -3.26 -14.31
C TYR A 26 -3.57 -2.53 -13.17
N GLU A 27 -4.63 -1.81 -13.46
CA GLU A 27 -5.43 -1.13 -12.45
C GLU A 27 -5.97 -2.12 -11.42
N HIS A 28 -5.84 -1.74 -10.15
CA HIS A 28 -6.30 -2.57 -9.03
C HIS A 28 -7.82 -2.85 -9.13
N PRO A 29 -8.29 -4.08 -8.90
CA PRO A 29 -9.71 -4.42 -9.02
C PRO A 29 -10.65 -3.51 -8.23
N LEU A 30 -10.23 -3.09 -7.05
CA LEU A 30 -11.02 -2.17 -6.21
C LEU A 30 -11.21 -0.80 -6.87
N TRP A 31 -10.19 -0.28 -7.58
CA TRP A 31 -10.33 0.94 -8.38
C TRP A 31 -11.32 0.76 -9.53
N LYS A 32 -11.28 -0.36 -10.22
CA LYS A 32 -12.25 -0.68 -11.27
C LYS A 32 -13.68 -0.74 -10.74
N LYS A 33 -13.86 -1.15 -9.49
CA LYS A 33 -15.17 -1.34 -8.85
C LYS A 33 -15.78 -0.04 -8.34
N ILE A 34 -14.98 0.81 -7.66
CA ILE A 34 -15.48 1.99 -6.95
C ILE A 34 -14.67 3.27 -7.21
N GLY A 35 -13.72 3.26 -8.15
CA GLY A 35 -12.82 4.40 -8.39
C GLY A 35 -13.53 5.69 -8.78
N ASP A 36 -14.53 5.63 -9.63
CA ASP A 36 -15.33 6.82 -10.03
C ASP A 36 -16.06 7.43 -8.82
N LEU A 37 -16.68 6.57 -8.01
CA LEU A 37 -17.36 7.00 -6.79
C LEU A 37 -16.36 7.58 -5.78
N ALA A 38 -15.21 6.95 -5.63
CA ALA A 38 -14.16 7.39 -4.73
C ALA A 38 -13.61 8.76 -5.14
N THR A 39 -13.30 8.94 -6.41
CA THR A 39 -12.79 10.21 -6.95
C THR A 39 -13.80 11.34 -6.81
N ALA A 40 -15.10 11.05 -6.95
CA ALA A 40 -16.16 12.06 -6.79
C ALA A 40 -16.40 12.49 -5.34
N ASN A 41 -16.07 11.63 -4.34
CA ASN A 41 -16.48 11.84 -2.94
C ASN A 41 -15.32 11.84 -1.93
N GLY A 42 -14.09 11.61 -2.34
CA GLY A 42 -12.97 11.46 -1.41
C GLY A 42 -11.81 12.40 -1.66
N GLY A 43 -11.05 12.69 -0.61
CA GLY A 43 -9.79 13.42 -0.68
C GLY A 43 -8.68 12.60 -1.35
N HIS A 44 -7.55 13.28 -1.68
CA HIS A 44 -6.36 12.68 -2.29
C HIS A 44 -6.67 11.82 -3.53
N GLY A 45 -7.55 12.34 -4.42
CA GLY A 45 -7.95 11.61 -5.63
C GLY A 45 -8.78 10.36 -5.39
N GLY A 46 -9.45 10.26 -4.23
CA GLY A 46 -10.32 9.13 -3.87
C GLY A 46 -9.67 8.08 -2.94
N MET A 47 -8.38 8.21 -2.61
CA MET A 47 -7.70 7.25 -1.73
C MET A 47 -8.35 7.18 -0.34
N ASP A 48 -8.67 8.33 0.25
CA ASP A 48 -9.31 8.42 1.57
C ASP A 48 -10.67 7.72 1.57
N PHE A 49 -11.44 7.88 0.50
CA PHE A 49 -12.72 7.20 0.34
C PHE A 49 -12.55 5.68 0.31
N ILE A 50 -11.61 5.17 -0.49
CA ILE A 50 -11.37 3.72 -0.61
C ILE A 50 -10.91 3.14 0.72
N MET A 51 -10.02 3.82 1.44
CA MET A 51 -9.55 3.39 2.76
C MET A 51 -10.73 3.25 3.74
N LEU A 52 -11.55 4.30 3.86
CA LEU A 52 -12.72 4.28 4.74
C LEU A 52 -13.76 3.25 4.30
N TRP A 53 -13.99 3.12 2.99
CA TRP A 53 -14.90 2.12 2.45
C TRP A 53 -14.47 0.71 2.82
N ARG A 54 -13.17 0.39 2.75
CA ARG A 54 -12.62 -0.90 3.19
C ARG A 54 -12.84 -1.13 4.68
N VAL A 55 -12.49 -0.17 5.51
CA VAL A 55 -12.69 -0.27 6.96
C VAL A 55 -14.16 -0.56 7.29
N ILE A 56 -15.09 0.23 6.73
CA ILE A 56 -16.53 0.07 7.00
C ILE A 56 -17.03 -1.28 6.47
N THR A 57 -16.57 -1.71 5.29
CA THR A 57 -16.98 -2.98 4.68
C THR A 57 -16.52 -4.16 5.53
N CYS A 58 -15.26 -4.19 5.94
CA CYS A 58 -14.73 -5.23 6.83
C CYS A 58 -15.51 -5.30 8.15
N LEU A 59 -15.74 -4.16 8.80
CA LEU A 59 -16.49 -4.12 10.06
C LEU A 59 -17.94 -4.60 9.91
N ARG A 60 -18.61 -4.27 8.81
CA ARG A 60 -19.98 -4.72 8.54
C ARG A 60 -20.08 -6.20 8.23
N GLN A 61 -19.03 -6.78 7.65
CA GLN A 61 -18.99 -8.19 7.28
C GLN A 61 -18.38 -9.08 8.36
N GLY A 62 -17.81 -8.47 9.41
CA GLY A 62 -17.07 -9.20 10.45
C GLY A 62 -15.74 -9.76 9.95
N GLU A 63 -15.19 -9.16 8.90
CA GLU A 63 -13.89 -9.52 8.32
C GLU A 63 -12.74 -8.77 9.00
N PRO A 64 -11.54 -9.34 9.03
CA PRO A 64 -10.36 -8.62 9.50
C PRO A 64 -10.11 -7.35 8.68
N LEU A 65 -9.58 -6.33 9.33
CA LEU A 65 -9.13 -5.13 8.64
C LEU A 65 -7.87 -5.42 7.82
N ASP A 66 -7.69 -4.68 6.73
CA ASP A 66 -6.50 -4.78 5.86
C ASP A 66 -5.21 -4.40 6.58
N GLN A 67 -5.32 -3.62 7.65
CA GLN A 67 -4.24 -3.17 8.51
C GLN A 67 -4.69 -3.22 9.96
N ASP A 68 -3.78 -3.62 10.85
CA ASP A 68 -4.05 -3.71 12.28
C ASP A 68 -3.12 -2.80 13.11
N VAL A 69 -3.24 -2.89 14.44
CA VAL A 69 -2.44 -2.11 15.37
C VAL A 69 -0.94 -2.45 15.27
N TYR A 70 -0.60 -3.67 14.88
CA TYR A 70 0.80 -4.10 14.76
C TYR A 70 1.45 -3.50 13.51
N ASP A 71 0.71 -3.37 12.40
CA ASP A 71 1.15 -2.65 11.22
C ASP A 71 1.41 -1.18 11.56
N GLY A 72 0.44 -0.52 12.18
CA GLY A 72 0.57 0.87 12.58
C GLY A 72 1.75 1.11 13.53
N THR A 73 1.97 0.21 14.49
CA THR A 73 3.09 0.30 15.43
C THR A 73 4.44 0.08 14.73
N SER A 74 4.52 -0.91 13.84
CA SER A 74 5.72 -1.23 13.07
C SER A 74 6.14 -0.07 12.16
N TRP A 75 5.20 0.64 11.58
CA TRP A 75 5.50 1.83 10.77
C TRP A 75 5.92 3.02 11.64
N SER A 76 5.24 3.22 12.75
CA SER A 76 5.50 4.37 13.64
C SER A 76 6.84 4.27 14.34
N VAL A 77 7.32 3.07 14.68
CA VAL A 77 8.59 2.88 15.39
C VAL A 77 9.81 3.29 14.56
N LEU A 78 9.70 3.36 13.24
CA LEU A 78 10.80 3.80 12.38
C LEU A 78 11.27 5.21 12.72
N ILE A 79 10.36 6.09 13.21
CA ILE A 79 10.71 7.47 13.58
C ILE A 79 11.75 7.48 14.72
N PRO A 80 11.46 6.96 15.93
CA PRO A 80 12.43 6.96 17.03
C PRO A 80 13.68 6.10 16.74
N LEU A 81 13.54 5.01 15.98
CA LEU A 81 14.70 4.18 15.65
C LEU A 81 15.66 4.89 14.68
N THR A 82 15.14 5.62 13.69
CA THR A 82 15.97 6.39 12.77
C THR A 82 16.61 7.58 13.47
N GLU A 83 15.90 8.27 14.37
CA GLU A 83 16.46 9.33 15.20
C GLU A 83 17.63 8.80 16.05
N TRP A 84 17.43 7.67 16.70
CA TRP A 84 18.49 7.05 17.49
C TRP A 84 19.70 6.67 16.63
N SER A 85 19.47 6.01 15.49
CA SER A 85 20.53 5.62 14.56
C SER A 85 21.36 6.80 14.11
N VAL A 86 20.73 7.89 13.70
CA VAL A 86 21.42 9.13 13.27
C VAL A 86 22.27 9.69 14.42
N ALA A 87 21.75 9.75 15.64
CA ALA A 87 22.48 10.23 16.81
C ALA A 87 23.69 9.32 17.17
N HIS A 88 23.68 8.06 16.73
CA HIS A 88 24.74 7.06 16.98
C HIS A 88 25.54 6.70 15.73
N ARG A 89 25.85 7.67 14.87
CA ARG A 89 26.68 7.52 13.66
C ARG A 89 26.13 6.52 12.64
N SER A 90 24.82 6.50 12.44
CA SER A 90 24.11 5.61 11.53
C SER A 90 24.29 4.11 11.89
N GLN A 91 24.42 3.82 13.18
CA GLN A 91 24.46 2.45 13.65
C GLN A 91 23.16 1.72 13.29
N SER A 92 23.29 0.46 12.86
CA SER A 92 22.10 -0.40 12.63
C SER A 92 21.36 -0.66 13.93
N VAL A 93 20.03 -0.66 13.86
CA VAL A 93 19.12 -0.89 14.98
C VAL A 93 18.10 -1.94 14.60
N ASP A 94 17.89 -2.90 15.48
CA ASP A 94 16.87 -3.91 15.29
C ASP A 94 15.46 -3.30 15.46
N VAL A 95 14.56 -3.62 14.54
CA VAL A 95 13.15 -3.26 14.68
C VAL A 95 12.47 -4.26 15.61
N PRO A 96 11.83 -3.83 16.71
CA PRO A 96 11.14 -4.74 17.62
C PRO A 96 10.01 -5.50 16.91
N ASP A 97 9.89 -6.78 17.19
CA ASP A 97 8.73 -7.56 16.76
C ASP A 97 7.56 -7.38 17.74
N PHE A 98 6.62 -6.51 17.38
CA PHE A 98 5.42 -6.26 18.17
C PHE A 98 4.41 -7.40 18.14
N THR A 99 4.51 -8.30 17.15
CA THR A 99 3.61 -9.44 16.98
C THR A 99 3.99 -10.66 17.83
N ARG A 100 5.18 -10.65 18.43
CA ARG A 100 5.76 -11.79 19.18
C ARG A 100 5.81 -13.06 18.32
N GLY A 101 6.32 -12.94 17.09
CA GLY A 101 6.47 -14.04 16.14
C GLY A 101 5.19 -14.43 15.39
N ARG A 102 4.04 -13.77 15.61
CA ARG A 102 2.80 -14.12 14.90
C ARG A 102 2.88 -13.82 13.40
N TRP A 103 3.66 -12.80 13.02
CA TRP A 103 3.83 -12.42 11.61
C TRP A 103 4.32 -13.58 10.73
N GLU A 104 5.12 -14.50 11.28
CA GLU A 104 5.62 -15.67 10.54
C GLU A 104 4.50 -16.62 10.08
N LYS A 105 3.36 -16.59 10.78
CA LYS A 105 2.19 -17.44 10.52
C LYS A 105 1.02 -16.69 9.89
N THR A 106 1.15 -15.39 9.75
CA THR A 106 0.10 -14.55 9.15
C THR A 106 0.14 -14.72 7.64
N ALA A 107 -0.98 -15.08 7.06
CA ALA A 107 -1.10 -15.15 5.61
C ALA A 107 -0.90 -13.74 5.00
N PRO A 108 -0.21 -13.63 3.86
CA PRO A 108 -0.08 -12.34 3.18
C PRO A 108 -1.46 -11.82 2.79
N LEU A 109 -1.62 -10.50 2.89
CA LEU A 109 -2.81 -9.82 2.39
C LEU A 109 -2.89 -10.01 0.88
N GLY A 110 -3.98 -10.59 0.38
CA GLY A 110 -4.23 -10.77 -1.04
C GLY A 110 -4.67 -9.46 -1.72
N ILE A 111 -4.91 -9.53 -3.02
CA ILE A 111 -5.52 -8.41 -3.75
C ILE A 111 -7.00 -8.34 -3.36
N MET A 112 -7.38 -7.25 -2.69
CA MET A 112 -8.78 -7.00 -2.28
C MET A 112 -9.63 -6.61 -3.49
N THR A 113 -10.88 -7.10 -3.54
CA THR A 113 -11.82 -6.85 -4.65
C THR A 113 -13.12 -6.21 -4.17
#